data_b296829b51fe91e0739589bf9674b5bb
#
_entry.id   b296829b51fe91e0739589bf9674b5bb
#
_cell.length_a   1.000
_cell.length_b   1.000
_cell.length_c   1.000
_cell.angle_alpha   90.00
_cell.angle_beta   90.00
_cell.angle_gamma   90.00
#
_symmetry.space_group_name_H-M   'P 1'
#
loop_
_entity.id
_entity.type
_entity.pdbx_description
1 polymer ?
#
loop_
_entity_poly.entity_id
_entity_poly.type
_entity_poly.pdbx_seq_one_letter_code
_entity_poly.pdbx_strand_id
1 'polypeptide(L)'
;MAEILVNLDKVSVSFAGRAVFDGLSWEIQAKQRIGLVGPNGAGKSTLLKLIAQELAPDEGNIFRLSGLTWGRLAQEPEMPGGETVLTAALTAVPAIAALEQTLARLEAQMGDPAVYEQPDALAKVLTAHEKALAEYDLLDGPRYASRVKDVLARLGFDRRDWDTPAVLLSGGQKKLVMLARLVVQNPQLLLLDEPDNHLDLPAKRNLERLIAAYPGCVVIISHDRYLLDEVASHIAELENGRLTLYPGNYTAYANERALRRLRQQQMFAAQQKEITRIEAAIKRFELWASVVVNERHIRQARARQKMLDRMDKIEKVTEARRMTLDMAGWRGSNKVIELEKVRKTFANGRTIFSDLNLILWHGERVGLVGPNGAGKSVLLKQLLQPELISGGQIKIGPSSKIGYYAQEHETLDYDQTVIAAIRLTAPVSRETAVAILHRFLFTYDQMEQPIGSLSGGERSRLQLARLMLERPNLLILDEPTNNLDITSIEVLEETLEEFVGTVLVISHDRYFLDKVVDRVVELRDGRLAEFAGGYTDYLAEIGG
;
A
#
# COMPACT_ATOMS: atom_id res chain seq x y z
N MET A 1 4.65 -31.38 10.28
CA MET A 1 5.24 -30.42 9.33
C MET A 1 4.11 -29.59 8.78
N ALA A 2 4.31 -28.29 8.63
CA ALA A 2 3.27 -27.46 7.98
C ALA A 2 3.19 -27.84 6.49
N GLU A 3 1.97 -27.90 5.97
CA GLU A 3 1.72 -28.25 4.57
C GLU A 3 2.16 -27.11 3.65
N ILE A 4 3.00 -27.42 2.65
CA ILE A 4 3.45 -26.45 1.66
C ILE A 4 2.37 -26.32 0.57
N LEU A 5 1.84 -25.12 0.41
CA LEU A 5 0.84 -24.81 -0.61
C LEU A 5 1.48 -24.45 -1.95
N VAL A 6 2.55 -23.64 -1.91
CA VAL A 6 3.29 -23.18 -3.10
C VAL A 6 4.78 -23.19 -2.79
N ASN A 7 5.58 -23.70 -3.70
CA ASN A 7 7.04 -23.62 -3.67
C ASN A 7 7.57 -23.08 -4.99
N LEU A 8 8.22 -21.92 -4.92
CA LEU A 8 8.97 -21.33 -6.01
C LEU A 8 10.42 -21.82 -5.91
N ASP A 9 10.95 -22.40 -6.98
CA ASP A 9 12.33 -22.89 -7.05
C ASP A 9 13.08 -22.18 -8.18
N LYS A 10 14.02 -21.31 -7.79
CA LYS A 10 14.92 -20.54 -8.66
C LYS A 10 14.18 -19.82 -9.80
N VAL A 11 13.09 -19.14 -9.48
CA VAL A 11 12.25 -18.44 -10.45
C VAL A 11 12.93 -17.17 -10.90
N SER A 12 13.05 -17.00 -12.22
CA SER A 12 13.54 -15.78 -12.87
C SER A 12 12.46 -15.19 -13.78
N VAL A 13 12.33 -13.87 -13.76
CA VAL A 13 11.41 -13.12 -14.61
C VAL A 13 12.04 -11.80 -15.03
N SER A 14 11.88 -11.45 -16.31
CA SER A 14 12.39 -10.21 -16.89
C SER A 14 11.31 -9.50 -17.73
N PHE A 15 11.35 -8.17 -17.75
CA PHE A 15 10.50 -7.34 -18.61
C PHE A 15 11.38 -6.38 -19.40
N ALA A 16 11.20 -6.35 -20.70
CA ALA A 16 11.97 -5.47 -21.61
C ALA A 16 13.49 -5.51 -21.37
N GLY A 17 14.03 -6.71 -21.07
CA GLY A 17 15.46 -6.90 -20.83
C GLY A 17 15.96 -6.52 -19.43
N ARG A 18 15.07 -6.12 -18.52
CA ARG A 18 15.40 -5.89 -17.09
C ARG A 18 14.92 -7.06 -16.26
N ALA A 19 15.84 -7.71 -15.56
CA ALA A 19 15.50 -8.77 -14.60
C ALA A 19 14.75 -8.15 -13.41
N VAL A 20 13.59 -8.73 -13.08
CA VAL A 20 12.83 -8.42 -11.85
C VAL A 20 13.22 -9.39 -10.76
N PHE A 21 13.31 -10.68 -11.11
CA PHE A 21 13.80 -11.75 -10.24
C PHE A 21 14.89 -12.54 -10.98
N ASP A 22 15.89 -12.97 -10.23
CA ASP A 22 16.96 -13.82 -10.71
C ASP A 22 17.20 -14.94 -9.70
N GLY A 23 16.63 -16.13 -9.98
CA GLY A 23 16.75 -17.31 -9.13
C GLY A 23 16.02 -17.20 -7.78
N LEU A 24 14.86 -16.52 -7.70
CA LEU A 24 14.08 -16.36 -6.48
C LEU A 24 13.48 -17.71 -6.04
N SER A 25 13.69 -18.07 -4.76
CA SER A 25 13.10 -19.26 -4.14
C SER A 25 12.31 -18.88 -2.91
N TRP A 26 11.10 -19.46 -2.76
CA TRP A 26 10.21 -19.17 -1.65
C TRP A 26 9.18 -20.26 -1.42
N GLU A 27 8.92 -20.61 -0.16
CA GLU A 27 7.90 -21.57 0.25
C GLU A 27 6.78 -20.87 1.00
N ILE A 28 5.52 -21.13 0.59
CA ILE A 28 4.31 -20.64 1.24
C ILE A 28 3.61 -21.83 1.89
N GLN A 29 3.38 -21.75 3.20
CA GLN A 29 2.79 -22.81 3.99
C GLN A 29 1.34 -22.51 4.36
N ALA A 30 0.57 -23.56 4.61
CA ALA A 30 -0.83 -23.43 5.04
C ALA A 30 -0.95 -22.59 6.33
N LYS A 31 -2.03 -21.82 6.43
CA LYS A 31 -2.38 -20.97 7.57
C LYS A 31 -1.40 -19.82 7.89
N GLN A 32 -0.37 -19.59 7.08
CA GLN A 32 0.47 -18.43 7.24
C GLN A 32 -0.28 -17.16 6.83
N ARG A 33 0.02 -16.06 7.52
CA ARG A 33 -0.37 -14.70 7.13
C ARG A 33 0.91 -13.93 6.84
N ILE A 34 1.18 -13.69 5.57
CA ILE A 34 2.45 -13.16 5.10
C ILE A 34 2.23 -11.74 4.57
N GLY A 35 2.86 -10.76 5.21
CA GLY A 35 2.98 -9.41 4.66
C GLY A 35 4.12 -9.35 3.67
N LEU A 36 3.85 -9.04 2.39
CA LEU A 36 4.87 -8.86 1.36
C LEU A 36 5.22 -7.38 1.24
N VAL A 37 6.41 -7.01 1.67
CA VAL A 37 6.91 -5.63 1.70
C VAL A 37 8.11 -5.44 0.79
N GLY A 38 8.41 -4.20 0.42
CA GLY A 38 9.57 -3.83 -0.41
C GLY A 38 9.31 -2.56 -1.19
N PRO A 39 10.34 -1.98 -1.84
CA PRO A 39 10.22 -0.74 -2.61
C PRO A 39 9.19 -0.86 -3.75
N ASN A 40 8.67 0.29 -4.19
CA ASN A 40 7.86 0.33 -5.40
C ASN A 40 8.70 -0.11 -6.61
N GLY A 41 8.10 -0.94 -7.47
CA GLY A 41 8.82 -1.53 -8.60
C GLY A 41 9.68 -2.76 -8.27
N ALA A 42 9.77 -3.22 -7.02
CA ALA A 42 10.52 -4.43 -6.65
C ALA A 42 9.93 -5.74 -7.21
N GLY A 43 8.73 -5.70 -7.80
CA GLY A 43 8.09 -6.88 -8.38
C GLY A 43 7.06 -7.57 -7.48
N LYS A 44 6.60 -6.94 -6.41
CA LYS A 44 5.62 -7.53 -5.47
C LYS A 44 4.37 -8.06 -6.18
N SER A 45 3.70 -7.23 -6.98
CA SER A 45 2.51 -7.63 -7.75
C SER A 45 2.82 -8.68 -8.82
N THR A 46 4.04 -8.63 -9.41
CA THR A 46 4.53 -9.65 -10.35
C THR A 46 4.64 -11.01 -9.65
N LEU A 47 5.15 -11.03 -8.41
CA LEU A 47 5.25 -12.25 -7.62
C LEU A 47 3.88 -12.84 -7.31
N LEU A 48 2.88 -12.01 -6.95
CA LEU A 48 1.49 -12.49 -6.78
C LEU A 48 0.90 -13.07 -8.09
N LYS A 49 1.17 -12.44 -9.25
CA LYS A 49 0.72 -12.96 -10.56
C LYS A 49 1.36 -14.32 -10.89
N LEU A 50 2.64 -14.52 -10.57
CA LEU A 50 3.31 -15.82 -10.72
C LEU A 50 2.66 -16.91 -9.86
N ILE A 51 2.39 -16.59 -8.57
CA ILE A 51 1.73 -17.50 -7.65
C ILE A 51 0.30 -17.83 -8.15
N ALA A 52 -0.42 -16.84 -8.66
CA ALA A 52 -1.78 -16.95 -9.19
C ALA A 52 -1.87 -17.58 -10.59
N GLN A 53 -0.77 -17.98 -11.22
CA GLN A 53 -0.68 -18.52 -12.59
C GLN A 53 -1.12 -17.54 -13.70
N GLU A 54 -1.15 -16.26 -13.40
CA GLU A 54 -1.44 -15.22 -14.40
C GLU A 54 -0.22 -14.84 -15.23
N LEU A 55 0.97 -15.22 -14.74
CA LEU A 55 2.26 -15.04 -15.39
C LEU A 55 3.05 -16.33 -15.29
N ALA A 56 3.75 -16.72 -16.36
CA ALA A 56 4.72 -17.80 -16.34
C ALA A 56 6.12 -17.26 -16.04
N PRO A 57 6.99 -17.98 -15.31
CA PRO A 57 8.38 -17.60 -15.14
C PRO A 57 9.17 -17.81 -16.45
N ASP A 58 10.23 -17.01 -16.66
CA ASP A 58 11.16 -17.20 -17.77
C ASP A 58 12.05 -18.43 -17.51
N GLU A 59 12.49 -18.62 -16.23
CA GLU A 59 13.25 -19.76 -15.77
C GLU A 59 12.81 -20.20 -14.38
N GLY A 60 13.13 -21.44 -13.98
CA GLY A 60 12.76 -22.03 -12.70
C GLY A 60 11.40 -22.71 -12.73
N ASN A 61 10.94 -23.17 -11.57
CA ASN A 61 9.69 -23.92 -11.44
C ASN A 61 8.84 -23.40 -10.29
N ILE A 62 7.53 -23.50 -10.45
CA ILE A 62 6.56 -23.20 -9.39
C ILE A 62 5.71 -24.44 -9.15
N PHE A 63 5.95 -25.07 -8.00
CA PHE A 63 5.19 -26.24 -7.54
C PHE A 63 4.02 -25.78 -6.68
N ARG A 64 2.87 -26.39 -6.88
CA ARG A 64 1.63 -26.12 -6.12
C ARG A 64 1.04 -27.40 -5.61
N LEU A 65 0.42 -27.35 -4.44
CA LEU A 65 -0.31 -28.47 -3.89
C LEU A 65 -1.40 -28.92 -4.89
N SER A 66 -1.56 -30.23 -5.10
CA SER A 66 -2.61 -30.75 -5.98
C SER A 66 -3.99 -30.37 -5.43
N GLY A 67 -4.85 -29.78 -6.28
CA GLY A 67 -6.17 -29.30 -5.85
C GLY A 67 -6.16 -27.99 -5.05
N LEU A 68 -5.03 -27.29 -4.99
CA LEU A 68 -4.97 -25.96 -4.35
C LEU A 68 -5.97 -25.00 -4.99
N THR A 69 -6.84 -24.42 -4.16
CA THR A 69 -7.71 -23.31 -4.54
C THR A 69 -7.09 -21.99 -4.10
N TRP A 70 -7.07 -20.99 -4.99
CA TRP A 70 -6.59 -19.66 -4.67
C TRP A 70 -7.51 -18.57 -5.20
N GLY A 71 -7.47 -17.40 -4.57
CA GLY A 71 -8.15 -16.22 -5.03
C GLY A 71 -7.19 -15.01 -4.98
N ARG A 72 -7.22 -14.16 -6.00
CA ARG A 72 -6.42 -12.94 -6.05
C ARG A 72 -7.30 -11.70 -6.16
N LEU A 73 -7.07 -10.75 -5.25
CA LEU A 73 -7.56 -9.39 -5.38
C LEU A 73 -6.49 -8.55 -6.08
N ALA A 74 -6.80 -8.05 -7.26
CA ALA A 74 -5.92 -7.14 -7.99
C ALA A 74 -5.95 -5.73 -7.38
N GLN A 75 -4.91 -4.94 -7.64
CA GLN A 75 -4.81 -3.55 -7.16
C GLN A 75 -5.99 -2.69 -7.65
N GLU A 76 -6.42 -2.86 -8.90
CA GLU A 76 -7.61 -2.24 -9.48
C GLU A 76 -8.55 -3.34 -10.00
N PRO A 77 -9.45 -3.87 -9.17
CA PRO A 77 -10.36 -4.93 -9.60
C PRO A 77 -11.49 -4.37 -10.46
N GLU A 78 -11.74 -5.03 -11.59
CA GLU A 78 -12.91 -4.75 -12.41
C GLU A 78 -14.16 -5.39 -11.79
N MET A 79 -15.25 -4.62 -11.72
CA MET A 79 -16.55 -5.14 -11.30
C MET A 79 -17.41 -5.43 -12.53
N PRO A 80 -18.19 -6.53 -12.49
CA PRO A 80 -19.18 -6.80 -13.52
C PRO A 80 -20.16 -5.63 -13.66
N GLY A 81 -20.41 -5.18 -14.90
CA GLY A 81 -21.31 -4.06 -15.16
C GLY A 81 -22.77 -4.40 -14.89
N GLY A 82 -23.55 -3.42 -14.39
CA GLY A 82 -24.99 -3.54 -14.22
C GLY A 82 -25.47 -4.27 -12.96
N GLU A 83 -24.55 -4.71 -12.08
CA GLU A 83 -24.87 -5.41 -10.83
C GLU A 83 -24.95 -4.45 -9.64
N THR A 84 -25.71 -4.86 -8.62
CA THR A 84 -25.72 -4.23 -7.29
C THR A 84 -24.65 -4.88 -6.41
N VAL A 85 -24.36 -4.28 -5.24
CA VAL A 85 -23.42 -4.84 -4.24
C VAL A 85 -23.77 -6.30 -3.93
N LEU A 86 -25.04 -6.59 -3.66
CA LEU A 86 -25.48 -7.94 -3.28
C LEU A 86 -25.40 -8.90 -4.46
N THR A 87 -25.90 -8.52 -5.64
CA THR A 87 -25.89 -9.40 -6.83
C THR A 87 -24.45 -9.69 -7.26
N ALA A 88 -23.57 -8.69 -7.24
CA ALA A 88 -22.15 -8.88 -7.51
C ALA A 88 -21.51 -9.90 -6.55
N ALA A 89 -21.85 -9.85 -5.26
CA ALA A 89 -21.32 -10.80 -4.28
C ALA A 89 -21.92 -12.20 -4.43
N LEU A 90 -23.21 -12.33 -4.78
CA LEU A 90 -23.89 -13.61 -4.99
C LEU A 90 -23.36 -14.35 -6.24
N THR A 91 -22.91 -13.65 -7.26
CA THR A 91 -22.31 -14.25 -8.47
C THR A 91 -20.89 -14.78 -8.26
N ALA A 92 -20.36 -14.72 -7.03
CA ALA A 92 -19.01 -15.20 -6.73
C ALA A 92 -18.81 -16.71 -6.99
N VAL A 93 -19.84 -17.54 -6.79
CA VAL A 93 -19.84 -18.98 -7.04
C VAL A 93 -20.91 -19.32 -8.10
N PRO A 94 -20.56 -19.23 -9.40
CA PRO A 94 -21.54 -19.44 -10.48
C PRO A 94 -22.21 -20.84 -10.46
N ALA A 95 -21.51 -21.83 -9.92
CA ALA A 95 -22.04 -23.20 -9.81
C ALA A 95 -23.31 -23.26 -8.93
N ILE A 96 -23.39 -22.47 -7.85
CA ILE A 96 -24.57 -22.43 -6.98
C ILE A 96 -25.76 -21.88 -7.74
N ALA A 97 -25.63 -20.77 -8.46
CA ALA A 97 -26.70 -20.18 -9.26
C ALA A 97 -27.19 -21.14 -10.38
N ALA A 98 -26.27 -21.87 -11.02
CA ALA A 98 -26.60 -22.86 -12.03
C ALA A 98 -27.36 -24.07 -11.43
N LEU A 99 -26.97 -24.49 -10.22
CA LEU A 99 -27.68 -25.55 -9.50
C LEU A 99 -29.08 -25.12 -9.05
N GLU A 100 -29.23 -23.90 -8.53
CA GLU A 100 -30.54 -23.32 -8.17
C GLU A 100 -31.49 -23.29 -9.38
N GLN A 101 -31.01 -22.84 -10.54
CA GLN A 101 -31.81 -22.88 -11.79
C GLN A 101 -32.15 -24.32 -12.22
N THR A 102 -31.20 -25.24 -12.04
CA THR A 102 -31.40 -26.64 -12.38
C THR A 102 -32.45 -27.29 -11.47
N LEU A 103 -32.35 -27.06 -10.15
CA LEU A 103 -33.32 -27.54 -9.16
C LEU A 103 -34.70 -26.97 -9.45
N ALA A 104 -34.84 -25.66 -9.64
CA ALA A 104 -36.13 -25.04 -9.97
C ALA A 104 -36.75 -25.61 -11.27
N ARG A 105 -35.91 -25.87 -12.29
CA ARG A 105 -36.38 -26.51 -13.53
C ARG A 105 -36.87 -27.94 -13.30
N LEU A 106 -36.11 -28.73 -12.52
CA LEU A 106 -36.49 -30.13 -12.21
C LEU A 106 -37.73 -30.18 -11.33
N GLU A 107 -37.89 -29.27 -10.37
CA GLU A 107 -39.12 -29.15 -9.57
C GLU A 107 -40.33 -28.79 -10.42
N ALA A 108 -40.18 -27.85 -11.37
CA ALA A 108 -41.24 -27.54 -12.33
C ALA A 108 -41.62 -28.76 -13.20
N GLN A 109 -40.64 -29.56 -13.63
CA GLN A 109 -40.89 -30.80 -14.39
C GLN A 109 -41.60 -31.86 -13.55
N MET A 110 -41.32 -31.97 -12.24
CA MET A 110 -42.05 -32.88 -11.34
C MET A 110 -43.53 -32.51 -11.21
N GLY A 111 -43.87 -31.22 -11.34
CA GLY A 111 -45.27 -30.75 -11.34
C GLY A 111 -46.00 -30.88 -12.68
N ASP A 112 -45.30 -31.25 -13.76
CA ASP A 112 -45.90 -31.39 -15.09
C ASP A 112 -46.65 -32.73 -15.21
N PRO A 113 -47.99 -32.74 -15.54
CA PRO A 113 -48.76 -33.95 -15.78
C PRO A 113 -48.12 -34.91 -16.78
N ALA A 114 -47.47 -34.38 -17.81
CA ALA A 114 -46.79 -35.19 -18.83
C ALA A 114 -45.63 -36.03 -18.28
N VAL A 115 -45.05 -35.61 -17.11
CA VAL A 115 -43.94 -36.27 -16.46
C VAL A 115 -44.40 -37.13 -15.28
N TYR A 116 -45.26 -36.63 -14.38
CA TYR A 116 -45.62 -37.36 -13.17
C TYR A 116 -46.59 -38.52 -13.47
N GLU A 117 -47.34 -38.49 -14.59
CA GLU A 117 -48.18 -39.63 -15.03
C GLU A 117 -47.39 -40.78 -15.68
N GLN A 118 -46.07 -40.53 -15.97
CA GLN A 118 -45.17 -41.53 -16.55
C GLN A 118 -44.09 -41.97 -15.52
N PRO A 119 -44.21 -43.20 -14.92
CA PRO A 119 -43.31 -43.64 -13.85
C PRO A 119 -41.81 -43.58 -14.23
N ASP A 120 -41.45 -43.97 -15.45
CA ASP A 120 -40.06 -43.96 -15.92
C ASP A 120 -39.52 -42.54 -16.15
N ALA A 121 -40.34 -41.61 -16.59
CA ALA A 121 -39.98 -40.21 -16.77
C ALA A 121 -39.79 -39.52 -15.41
N LEU A 122 -40.72 -39.74 -14.48
CA LEU A 122 -40.65 -39.24 -13.12
C LEU A 122 -39.40 -39.76 -12.37
N ALA A 123 -39.11 -41.07 -12.47
CA ALA A 123 -37.92 -41.65 -11.84
C ALA A 123 -36.61 -41.01 -12.34
N LYS A 124 -36.48 -40.69 -13.62
CA LYS A 124 -35.32 -39.99 -14.18
C LYS A 124 -35.21 -38.58 -13.64
N VAL A 125 -36.30 -37.83 -13.55
CA VAL A 125 -36.30 -36.46 -13.02
C VAL A 125 -35.94 -36.45 -11.53
N LEU A 126 -36.48 -37.39 -10.74
CA LEU A 126 -36.15 -37.54 -9.31
C LEU A 126 -34.67 -37.86 -9.11
N THR A 127 -34.09 -38.78 -9.87
CA THR A 127 -32.65 -39.10 -9.79
C THR A 127 -31.79 -37.90 -10.15
N ALA A 128 -32.17 -37.09 -11.15
CA ALA A 128 -31.46 -35.88 -11.53
C ALA A 128 -31.56 -34.79 -10.43
N HIS A 129 -32.75 -34.68 -9.80
CA HIS A 129 -32.98 -33.75 -8.70
C HIS A 129 -32.15 -34.12 -7.46
N GLU A 130 -32.15 -35.41 -7.05
CA GLU A 130 -31.32 -35.88 -5.93
C GLU A 130 -29.83 -35.59 -6.16
N LYS A 131 -29.34 -35.82 -7.37
CA LYS A 131 -27.96 -35.53 -7.73
C LYS A 131 -27.65 -34.02 -7.64
N ALA A 132 -28.51 -33.17 -8.22
CA ALA A 132 -28.34 -31.73 -8.19
C ALA A 132 -28.43 -31.17 -6.75
N LEU A 133 -29.34 -31.74 -5.93
CA LEU A 133 -29.47 -31.36 -4.53
C LEU A 133 -28.22 -31.74 -3.72
N ALA A 134 -27.68 -32.94 -3.93
CA ALA A 134 -26.46 -33.38 -3.28
C ALA A 134 -25.23 -32.47 -3.65
N GLU A 135 -25.14 -32.07 -4.93
CA GLU A 135 -24.12 -31.12 -5.37
C GLU A 135 -24.35 -29.72 -4.76
N TYR A 136 -25.59 -29.27 -4.65
CA TYR A 136 -25.94 -27.99 -4.02
C TYR A 136 -25.63 -27.98 -2.53
N ASP A 137 -25.91 -29.06 -1.80
CA ASP A 137 -25.58 -29.23 -0.40
C ASP A 137 -24.06 -29.30 -0.16
N LEU A 138 -23.33 -29.98 -1.06
CA LEU A 138 -21.86 -30.04 -1.00
C LEU A 138 -21.20 -28.64 -1.10
N LEU A 139 -21.81 -27.74 -1.85
CA LEU A 139 -21.38 -26.35 -1.98
C LEU A 139 -21.92 -25.43 -0.88
N ASP A 140 -22.60 -25.98 0.14
CA ASP A 140 -23.29 -25.22 1.19
C ASP A 140 -24.29 -24.20 0.63
N GLY A 141 -25.00 -24.62 -0.45
CA GLY A 141 -25.96 -23.78 -1.20
C GLY A 141 -27.05 -23.17 -0.32
N PRO A 142 -27.72 -23.93 0.58
CA PRO A 142 -28.79 -23.39 1.44
C PRO A 142 -28.37 -22.23 2.32
N ARG A 143 -27.09 -22.18 2.72
CA ARG A 143 -26.51 -21.10 3.58
C ARG A 143 -25.78 -20.05 2.79
N TYR A 144 -25.58 -20.23 1.48
CA TYR A 144 -24.76 -19.38 0.65
C TYR A 144 -25.15 -17.90 0.71
N ALA A 145 -26.43 -17.61 0.47
CA ALA A 145 -26.93 -16.25 0.48
C ALA A 145 -26.76 -15.55 1.86
N SER A 146 -26.97 -16.29 2.97
CA SER A 146 -26.71 -15.77 4.32
C SER A 146 -25.24 -15.51 4.55
N ARG A 147 -24.35 -16.41 4.11
CA ARG A 147 -22.89 -16.24 4.21
C ARG A 147 -22.40 -15.02 3.44
N VAL A 148 -22.93 -14.80 2.22
CA VAL A 148 -22.63 -13.59 1.43
C VAL A 148 -23.01 -12.33 2.20
N LYS A 149 -24.22 -12.27 2.76
CA LYS A 149 -24.73 -11.14 3.55
C LYS A 149 -23.89 -10.90 4.80
N ASP A 150 -23.48 -11.96 5.49
CA ASP A 150 -22.62 -11.87 6.69
C ASP A 150 -21.23 -11.31 6.35
N VAL A 151 -20.64 -11.75 5.24
CA VAL A 151 -19.34 -11.23 4.80
C VAL A 151 -19.44 -9.75 4.40
N LEU A 152 -20.49 -9.37 3.66
CA LEU A 152 -20.74 -7.96 3.32
C LEU A 152 -20.95 -7.10 4.57
N ALA A 153 -21.71 -7.58 5.55
CA ALA A 153 -21.93 -6.86 6.81
C ALA A 153 -20.62 -6.69 7.60
N ARG A 154 -19.78 -7.73 7.67
CA ARG A 154 -18.45 -7.64 8.29
C ARG A 154 -17.53 -6.63 7.61
N LEU A 155 -17.68 -6.42 6.31
CA LEU A 155 -16.95 -5.42 5.54
C LEU A 155 -17.57 -4.01 5.61
N GLY A 156 -18.69 -3.85 6.34
CA GLY A 156 -19.33 -2.57 6.59
C GLY A 156 -20.42 -2.17 5.61
N PHE A 157 -20.93 -3.12 4.79
CA PHE A 157 -22.09 -2.88 3.94
C PHE A 157 -23.39 -3.19 4.68
N ASP A 158 -24.14 -2.16 4.99
CA ASP A 158 -25.47 -2.29 5.58
C ASP A 158 -26.52 -2.77 4.56
N ARG A 159 -27.69 -3.19 5.08
CA ARG A 159 -28.81 -3.60 4.24
C ARG A 159 -29.23 -2.56 3.18
N ARG A 160 -29.00 -1.27 3.49
CA ARG A 160 -29.29 -0.15 2.58
C ARG A 160 -28.34 -0.06 1.40
N ASP A 161 -27.13 -0.59 1.57
CA ASP A 161 -26.08 -0.55 0.55
C ASP A 161 -26.22 -1.70 -0.47
N TRP A 162 -26.96 -2.76 -0.12
CA TRP A 162 -27.03 -3.99 -0.93
C TRP A 162 -27.59 -3.78 -2.33
N ASP A 163 -28.55 -2.86 -2.47
CA ASP A 163 -29.19 -2.52 -3.75
C ASP A 163 -28.44 -1.39 -4.49
N THR A 164 -27.33 -0.89 -3.94
CA THR A 164 -26.54 0.17 -4.56
C THR A 164 -25.87 -0.36 -5.83
N PRO A 165 -26.06 0.31 -6.99
CA PRO A 165 -25.38 -0.07 -8.23
C PRO A 165 -23.87 0.02 -8.10
N ALA A 166 -23.15 -0.97 -8.62
CA ALA A 166 -21.69 -1.06 -8.55
C ALA A 166 -20.96 0.17 -9.14
N VAL A 167 -21.57 0.83 -10.11
CA VAL A 167 -21.01 2.04 -10.74
C VAL A 167 -20.93 3.24 -9.80
N LEU A 168 -21.80 3.29 -8.76
CA LEU A 168 -21.84 4.36 -7.77
C LEU A 168 -20.87 4.15 -6.61
N LEU A 169 -20.24 2.98 -6.52
CA LEU A 169 -19.30 2.66 -5.45
C LEU A 169 -17.96 3.40 -5.64
N SER A 170 -17.38 3.85 -4.53
CA SER A 170 -15.99 4.32 -4.52
C SER A 170 -15.01 3.18 -4.87
N GLY A 171 -13.79 3.53 -5.27
CA GLY A 171 -12.74 2.53 -5.55
C GLY A 171 -12.49 1.58 -4.38
N GLY A 172 -12.46 2.10 -3.15
CA GLY A 172 -12.34 1.30 -1.93
C GLY A 172 -13.53 0.37 -1.70
N GLN A 173 -14.76 0.86 -1.88
CA GLN A 173 -15.96 0.02 -1.77
C GLN A 173 -15.99 -1.09 -2.80
N LYS A 174 -15.59 -0.81 -4.06
CA LYS A 174 -15.45 -1.85 -5.10
C LYS A 174 -14.47 -2.94 -4.68
N LYS A 175 -13.30 -2.55 -4.13
CA LYS A 175 -12.33 -3.52 -3.60
C LYS A 175 -12.92 -4.41 -2.50
N LEU A 176 -13.68 -3.84 -1.57
CA LEU A 176 -14.33 -4.58 -0.50
C LEU A 176 -15.38 -5.58 -1.01
N VAL A 177 -16.18 -5.19 -2.02
CA VAL A 177 -17.14 -6.13 -2.65
C VAL A 177 -16.39 -7.26 -3.35
N MET A 178 -15.31 -6.97 -4.08
CA MET A 178 -14.50 -8.01 -4.73
C MET A 178 -13.79 -8.91 -3.71
N LEU A 179 -13.34 -8.36 -2.58
CA LEU A 179 -12.83 -9.15 -1.47
C LEU A 179 -13.92 -10.05 -0.87
N ALA A 180 -15.14 -9.54 -0.70
CA ALA A 180 -16.28 -10.37 -0.25
C ALA A 180 -16.49 -11.57 -1.16
N ARG A 181 -16.44 -11.39 -2.48
CA ARG A 181 -16.53 -12.47 -3.47
C ARG A 181 -15.48 -13.56 -3.24
N LEU A 182 -14.22 -13.14 -3.03
CA LEU A 182 -13.11 -14.06 -2.79
C LEU A 182 -13.26 -14.82 -1.46
N VAL A 183 -13.63 -14.11 -0.39
CA VAL A 183 -13.81 -14.73 0.93
C VAL A 183 -14.97 -15.72 0.96
N VAL A 184 -16.03 -15.44 0.23
CA VAL A 184 -17.19 -16.36 0.11
C VAL A 184 -16.82 -17.63 -0.63
N GLN A 185 -15.91 -17.58 -1.62
CA GLN A 185 -15.35 -18.76 -2.30
C GLN A 185 -14.48 -19.62 -1.36
N ASN A 186 -13.98 -19.03 -0.26
CA ASN A 186 -13.15 -19.66 0.77
C ASN A 186 -11.94 -20.44 0.20
N PRO A 187 -11.06 -19.80 -0.62
CA PRO A 187 -9.89 -20.46 -1.17
C PRO A 187 -8.86 -20.80 -0.08
N GLN A 188 -8.04 -21.82 -0.29
CA GLN A 188 -6.96 -22.19 0.63
C GLN A 188 -5.83 -21.14 0.68
N LEU A 189 -5.63 -20.38 -0.41
CA LEU A 189 -4.66 -19.32 -0.54
C LEU A 189 -5.33 -18.04 -1.04
N LEU A 190 -5.25 -16.96 -0.25
CA LEU A 190 -5.75 -15.64 -0.59
C LEU A 190 -4.58 -14.70 -0.87
N LEU A 191 -4.56 -14.10 -2.06
CA LEU A 191 -3.55 -13.17 -2.53
C LEU A 191 -4.16 -11.77 -2.63
N LEU A 192 -3.69 -10.84 -1.81
CA LEU A 192 -4.25 -9.49 -1.71
C LEU A 192 -3.22 -8.44 -2.12
N ASP A 193 -3.52 -7.69 -3.19
CA ASP A 193 -2.65 -6.64 -3.71
C ASP A 193 -3.21 -5.26 -3.30
N GLU A 194 -2.63 -4.65 -2.26
CA GLU A 194 -3.02 -3.36 -1.68
C GLU A 194 -4.54 -3.25 -1.39
N PRO A 195 -5.12 -4.18 -0.60
CA PRO A 195 -6.56 -4.18 -0.34
C PRO A 195 -7.04 -3.00 0.50
N ASP A 196 -6.13 -2.36 1.23
CA ASP A 196 -6.36 -1.26 2.17
C ASP A 196 -6.33 0.12 1.52
N ASN A 197 -5.87 0.26 0.27
CA ASN A 197 -5.80 1.54 -0.44
C ASN A 197 -7.20 2.12 -0.68
N HIS A 198 -7.34 3.42 -0.39
CA HIS A 198 -8.59 4.22 -0.49
C HIS A 198 -9.67 3.81 0.50
N LEU A 199 -9.36 3.00 1.51
CA LEU A 199 -10.28 2.69 2.59
C LEU A 199 -10.18 3.74 3.71
N ASP A 200 -11.31 4.12 4.26
CA ASP A 200 -11.34 4.89 5.50
C ASP A 200 -11.02 4.01 6.72
N LEU A 201 -10.79 4.64 7.85
CA LEU A 201 -10.37 3.96 9.08
C LEU A 201 -11.35 2.88 9.56
N PRO A 202 -12.69 3.09 9.52
CA PRO A 202 -13.64 2.02 9.84
C PRO A 202 -13.54 0.82 8.89
N ALA A 203 -13.43 1.06 7.58
CA ALA A 203 -13.30 0.00 6.58
C ALA A 203 -11.97 -0.78 6.74
N LYS A 204 -10.87 -0.11 7.07
CA LYS A 204 -9.59 -0.76 7.39
C LYS A 204 -9.71 -1.71 8.59
N ARG A 205 -10.35 -1.28 9.69
CA ARG A 205 -10.61 -2.14 10.85
C ARG A 205 -11.45 -3.38 10.50
N ASN A 206 -12.44 -3.23 9.63
CA ASN A 206 -13.25 -4.34 9.17
C ASN A 206 -12.44 -5.32 8.33
N LEU A 207 -11.56 -4.81 7.46
CA LEU A 207 -10.61 -5.59 6.66
C LEU A 207 -9.67 -6.39 7.57
N GLU A 208 -9.07 -5.76 8.57
CA GLU A 208 -8.18 -6.39 9.56
C GLU A 208 -8.86 -7.58 10.25
N ARG A 209 -10.06 -7.35 10.80
CA ARG A 209 -10.85 -8.40 11.47
C ARG A 209 -11.17 -9.56 10.53
N LEU A 210 -11.51 -9.27 9.28
CA LEU A 210 -11.81 -10.28 8.28
C LEU A 210 -10.58 -11.14 7.97
N ILE A 211 -9.42 -10.51 7.71
CA ILE A 211 -8.17 -11.21 7.40
C ILE A 211 -7.67 -12.01 8.62
N ALA A 212 -7.74 -11.43 9.82
CA ALA A 212 -7.33 -12.10 11.05
C ALA A 212 -8.17 -13.37 11.31
N ALA A 213 -9.45 -13.36 10.97
CA ALA A 213 -10.36 -14.49 11.13
C ALA A 213 -10.32 -15.49 9.96
N TYR A 214 -9.61 -15.20 8.87
CA TYR A 214 -9.59 -16.06 7.69
C TYR A 214 -8.89 -17.40 7.96
N PRO A 215 -9.49 -18.56 7.63
CA PRO A 215 -8.94 -19.85 7.99
C PRO A 215 -7.77 -20.32 7.10
N GLY A 216 -7.69 -19.83 5.86
CA GLY A 216 -6.67 -20.16 4.88
C GLY A 216 -5.35 -19.41 5.07
N CYS A 217 -4.42 -19.62 4.13
CA CYS A 217 -3.22 -18.84 4.00
C CYS A 217 -3.52 -17.49 3.34
N VAL A 218 -2.89 -16.41 3.80
CA VAL A 218 -3.04 -15.08 3.21
C VAL A 218 -1.66 -14.52 2.88
N VAL A 219 -1.48 -14.04 1.65
CA VAL A 219 -0.34 -13.22 1.25
C VAL A 219 -0.88 -11.84 0.89
N ILE A 220 -0.43 -10.82 1.61
CA ILE A 220 -0.91 -9.46 1.47
C ILE A 220 0.23 -8.51 1.14
N ILE A 221 0.09 -7.75 0.05
CA ILE A 221 0.90 -6.56 -0.20
C ILE A 221 0.18 -5.40 0.44
N SER A 222 0.83 -4.70 1.36
CA SER A 222 0.32 -3.47 1.95
C SER A 222 1.45 -2.53 2.34
N HIS A 223 1.16 -1.25 2.30
CA HIS A 223 1.99 -0.18 2.83
C HIS A 223 1.47 0.32 4.19
N ASP A 224 0.34 -0.20 4.66
CA ASP A 224 -0.21 0.07 5.98
C ASP A 224 0.48 -0.81 7.03
N ARG A 225 1.40 -0.20 7.77
CA ARG A 225 2.19 -0.87 8.82
C ARG A 225 1.31 -1.40 9.94
N TYR A 226 0.20 -0.71 10.23
CA TYR A 226 -0.76 -1.10 11.26
C TYR A 226 -1.50 -2.38 10.88
N LEU A 227 -1.99 -2.45 9.62
CA LEU A 227 -2.59 -3.66 9.09
C LEU A 227 -1.62 -4.84 9.15
N LEU A 228 -0.34 -4.62 8.77
CA LEU A 228 0.67 -5.67 8.83
C LEU A 228 1.00 -6.11 10.26
N ASP A 229 0.95 -5.19 11.24
CA ASP A 229 1.15 -5.54 12.65
C ASP A 229 0.00 -6.38 13.21
N GLU A 230 -1.24 -6.07 12.83
CA GLU A 230 -2.42 -6.76 13.32
C GLU A 230 -2.61 -8.16 12.71
N VAL A 231 -2.28 -8.32 11.42
CA VAL A 231 -2.65 -9.55 10.72
C VAL A 231 -1.48 -10.47 10.37
N ALA A 232 -0.25 -9.96 10.21
CA ALA A 232 0.85 -10.76 9.71
C ALA A 232 1.49 -11.62 10.79
N SER A 233 1.75 -12.89 10.47
CA SER A 233 2.58 -13.81 11.27
C SER A 233 4.02 -13.86 10.76
N HIS A 234 4.24 -13.45 9.52
CA HIS A 234 5.54 -13.37 8.84
C HIS A 234 5.57 -12.17 7.92
N ILE A 235 6.74 -11.54 7.78
CA ILE A 235 6.98 -10.51 6.77
C ILE A 235 7.99 -11.06 5.75
N ALA A 236 7.60 -11.00 4.46
CA ALA A 236 8.47 -11.32 3.34
C ALA A 236 8.97 -10.01 2.72
N GLU A 237 10.25 -9.70 2.88
CA GLU A 237 10.88 -8.53 2.29
C GLU A 237 11.42 -8.88 0.90
N LEU A 238 10.95 -8.17 -0.12
CA LEU A 238 11.42 -8.28 -1.49
C LEU A 238 12.28 -7.07 -1.84
N GLU A 239 13.59 -7.25 -1.91
CA GLU A 239 14.55 -6.19 -2.22
C GLU A 239 15.62 -6.72 -3.19
N ASN A 240 15.92 -5.95 -4.25
CA ASN A 240 16.94 -6.29 -5.26
C ASN A 240 16.77 -7.69 -5.86
N GLY A 241 15.54 -8.12 -6.12
CA GLY A 241 15.22 -9.44 -6.69
C GLY A 241 15.38 -10.62 -5.72
N ARG A 242 15.68 -10.36 -4.45
CA ARG A 242 15.82 -11.36 -3.38
C ARG A 242 14.68 -11.25 -2.39
N LEU A 243 14.21 -12.38 -1.89
CA LEU A 243 13.17 -12.47 -0.88
C LEU A 243 13.77 -12.96 0.44
N THR A 244 13.52 -12.23 1.50
CA THR A 244 13.93 -12.60 2.86
C THR A 244 12.69 -12.70 3.75
N LEU A 245 12.51 -13.84 4.40
CA LEU A 245 11.39 -14.08 5.30
C LEU A 245 11.79 -13.78 6.75
N TYR A 246 10.96 -12.98 7.43
CA TYR A 246 11.11 -12.64 8.84
C TYR A 246 9.91 -13.18 9.62
N PRO A 247 10.11 -13.92 10.71
CA PRO A 247 9.01 -14.32 11.59
C PRO A 247 8.52 -13.13 12.41
N GLY A 248 7.22 -13.06 12.64
CA GLY A 248 6.58 -12.00 13.41
C GLY A 248 5.83 -10.99 12.55
N ASN A 249 5.34 -9.93 13.19
CA ASN A 249 4.62 -8.82 12.58
C ASN A 249 5.56 -7.74 12.02
N TYR A 250 5.00 -6.62 11.56
CA TYR A 250 5.79 -5.53 10.97
C TYR A 250 6.78 -4.92 11.98
N THR A 251 6.36 -4.69 13.22
CA THR A 251 7.24 -4.12 14.27
C THR A 251 8.44 -5.03 14.56
N ALA A 252 8.23 -6.34 14.66
CA ALA A 252 9.31 -7.32 14.84
C ALA A 252 10.29 -7.32 13.66
N TYR A 253 9.76 -7.27 12.43
CA TYR A 253 10.53 -7.16 11.19
C TYR A 253 11.39 -5.89 11.17
N ALA A 254 10.78 -4.72 11.45
CA ALA A 254 11.47 -3.42 11.42
C ALA A 254 12.66 -3.41 12.39
N ASN A 255 12.48 -3.93 13.60
CA ASN A 255 13.53 -4.06 14.61
C ASN A 255 14.66 -5.01 14.15
N GLU A 256 14.32 -6.20 13.65
CA GLU A 256 15.32 -7.17 13.18
C GLU A 256 16.09 -6.63 11.95
N ARG A 257 15.40 -5.97 11.02
CA ARG A 257 16.00 -5.31 9.86
C ARG A 257 17.00 -4.22 10.28
N ALA A 258 16.62 -3.39 11.23
CA ALA A 258 17.50 -2.34 11.77
C ALA A 258 18.76 -2.94 12.43
N LEU A 259 18.60 -3.99 13.23
CA LEU A 259 19.72 -4.70 13.87
C LEU A 259 20.64 -5.36 12.84
N ARG A 260 20.10 -6.02 11.81
CA ARG A 260 20.90 -6.63 10.74
C ARG A 260 21.71 -5.60 9.98
N ARG A 261 21.09 -4.46 9.62
CA ARG A 261 21.77 -3.35 8.96
C ARG A 261 22.90 -2.79 9.81
N LEU A 262 22.67 -2.56 11.09
CA LEU A 262 23.69 -2.08 12.02
C LEU A 262 24.86 -3.06 12.13
N ARG A 263 24.59 -4.36 12.29
CA ARG A 263 25.63 -5.40 12.32
C ARG A 263 26.43 -5.44 11.03
N GLN A 264 25.77 -5.40 9.88
CA GLN A 264 26.44 -5.39 8.58
C GLN A 264 27.33 -4.15 8.40
N GLN A 265 26.87 -2.97 8.82
CA GLN A 265 27.68 -1.72 8.81
C GLN A 265 28.90 -1.85 9.70
N GLN A 266 28.76 -2.39 10.92
CA GLN A 266 29.88 -2.63 11.83
C GLN A 266 30.90 -3.63 11.25
N MET A 267 30.43 -4.75 10.69
CA MET A 267 31.27 -5.75 10.05
C MET A 267 32.00 -5.19 8.81
N PHE A 268 31.29 -4.40 7.98
CA PHE A 268 31.91 -3.70 6.84
C PHE A 268 33.00 -2.72 7.30
N ALA A 269 32.71 -1.89 8.31
CA ALA A 269 33.68 -0.93 8.84
C ALA A 269 34.92 -1.62 9.44
N ALA A 270 34.73 -2.73 10.14
CA ALA A 270 35.83 -3.55 10.67
C ALA A 270 36.67 -4.17 9.53
N GLN A 271 36.02 -4.73 8.52
CA GLN A 271 36.70 -5.31 7.35
C GLN A 271 37.47 -4.25 6.56
N GLN A 272 36.89 -3.04 6.35
CA GLN A 272 37.60 -1.95 5.67
C GLN A 272 38.86 -1.52 6.41
N LYS A 273 38.84 -1.45 7.74
CA LYS A 273 40.03 -1.17 8.56
C LYS A 273 41.10 -2.25 8.36
N GLU A 274 40.70 -3.53 8.32
CA GLU A 274 41.66 -4.64 8.11
C GLU A 274 42.22 -4.65 6.68
N ILE A 275 41.37 -4.39 5.65
CA ILE A 275 41.81 -4.23 4.26
C ILE A 275 42.86 -3.11 4.17
N THR A 276 42.57 -1.92 4.69
CA THR A 276 43.52 -0.78 4.70
C THR A 276 44.82 -1.12 5.40
N ARG A 277 44.78 -1.87 6.52
CA ARG A 277 45.95 -2.34 7.23
C ARG A 277 46.79 -3.31 6.40
N ILE A 278 46.15 -4.25 5.71
CA ILE A 278 46.84 -5.22 4.83
C ILE A 278 47.46 -4.52 3.63
N GLU A 279 46.73 -3.59 2.97
CA GLU A 279 47.23 -2.78 1.86
C GLU A 279 48.42 -1.93 2.24
N ALA A 280 48.37 -1.26 3.40
CA ALA A 280 49.48 -0.50 3.93
C ALA A 280 50.73 -1.38 4.21
N ALA A 281 50.49 -2.61 4.68
CA ALA A 281 51.59 -3.56 4.89
C ALA A 281 52.18 -4.04 3.57
N ILE A 282 51.35 -4.32 2.53
CA ILE A 282 51.80 -4.67 1.19
C ILE A 282 52.69 -3.54 0.62
N LYS A 283 52.16 -2.29 0.60
CA LYS A 283 52.95 -1.12 0.12
C LYS A 283 54.27 -0.96 0.83
N ARG A 284 54.31 -1.15 2.16
CA ARG A 284 55.54 -1.07 2.95
C ARG A 284 56.54 -2.18 2.55
N PHE A 285 56.09 -3.43 2.33
CA PHE A 285 56.99 -4.52 1.90
C PHE A 285 57.48 -4.33 0.47
N GLU A 286 56.66 -3.80 -0.43
CA GLU A 286 57.03 -3.44 -1.80
C GLU A 286 58.08 -2.31 -1.81
N LEU A 287 57.91 -1.27 -0.99
CA LEU A 287 58.89 -0.19 -0.84
C LEU A 287 60.24 -0.74 -0.31
N TRP A 288 60.21 -1.59 0.70
CA TRP A 288 61.42 -2.21 1.20
C TRP A 288 62.11 -3.13 0.18
N ALA A 289 61.34 -3.87 -0.63
CA ALA A 289 61.85 -4.70 -1.71
C ALA A 289 62.45 -3.86 -2.86
N SER A 290 62.01 -2.62 -3.09
CA SER A 290 62.54 -1.72 -4.11
C SER A 290 63.85 -1.08 -3.70
N VAL A 291 64.10 -0.88 -2.39
CA VAL A 291 65.36 -0.26 -1.85
C VAL A 291 66.46 -1.31 -1.69
N VAL A 292 66.08 -2.52 -1.20
CA VAL A 292 66.99 -3.68 -1.08
C VAL A 292 66.26 -4.88 -1.59
N VAL A 293 66.78 -5.50 -2.70
CA VAL A 293 66.19 -6.70 -3.28
C VAL A 293 66.27 -7.82 -2.25
N ASN A 294 65.19 -8.09 -1.56
CA ASN A 294 65.06 -9.15 -0.56
C ASN A 294 63.86 -10.01 -0.86
N GLU A 295 64.11 -11.24 -1.32
CA GLU A 295 63.09 -12.21 -1.64
C GLU A 295 62.06 -12.47 -0.52
N ARG A 296 62.48 -12.31 0.74
CA ARG A 296 61.62 -12.47 1.91
C ARG A 296 60.49 -11.42 1.93
N HIS A 297 60.81 -10.17 1.61
CA HIS A 297 59.80 -9.07 1.56
C HIS A 297 58.83 -9.26 0.39
N ILE A 298 59.33 -9.71 -0.77
CA ILE A 298 58.52 -10.03 -1.93
C ILE A 298 57.54 -11.19 -1.60
N ARG A 299 58.03 -12.24 -0.93
CA ARG A 299 57.16 -13.36 -0.49
C ARG A 299 56.08 -12.91 0.52
N GLN A 300 56.45 -12.01 1.45
CA GLN A 300 55.49 -11.48 2.44
C GLN A 300 54.45 -10.59 1.80
N ALA A 301 54.79 -9.74 0.84
CA ALA A 301 53.83 -8.94 0.06
C ALA A 301 52.85 -9.82 -0.69
N ARG A 302 53.39 -10.82 -1.45
CA ARG A 302 52.55 -11.80 -2.20
C ARG A 302 51.63 -12.62 -1.30
N ALA A 303 52.08 -13.01 -0.10
CA ALA A 303 51.27 -13.77 0.85
C ALA A 303 50.07 -12.92 1.35
N ARG A 304 50.30 -11.61 1.65
CA ARG A 304 49.25 -10.69 2.04
C ARG A 304 48.29 -10.34 0.91
N GLN A 305 48.80 -10.20 -0.31
CA GLN A 305 47.98 -10.05 -1.50
C GLN A 305 47.01 -11.22 -1.68
N LYS A 306 47.52 -12.46 -1.58
CA LYS A 306 46.70 -13.68 -1.64
C LYS A 306 45.67 -13.73 -0.49
N MET A 307 45.99 -13.21 0.68
CA MET A 307 45.04 -13.11 1.81
C MET A 307 43.93 -12.14 1.46
N LEU A 308 44.24 -10.97 0.90
CA LEU A 308 43.29 -9.97 0.46
C LEU A 308 42.38 -10.51 -0.66
N ASP A 309 42.96 -11.24 -1.65
CA ASP A 309 42.23 -11.80 -2.78
C ASP A 309 41.27 -12.92 -2.37
N ARG A 310 41.54 -13.62 -1.26
CA ARG A 310 40.71 -14.69 -0.70
C ARG A 310 39.67 -14.20 0.31
N MET A 311 39.75 -12.93 0.69
CA MET A 311 38.83 -12.37 1.67
C MET A 311 37.45 -12.14 1.02
N ASP A 312 36.41 -12.82 1.52
CA ASP A 312 35.04 -12.57 1.14
C ASP A 312 34.69 -11.13 1.50
N LYS A 313 34.49 -10.29 0.49
CA LYS A 313 34.19 -8.89 0.69
C LYS A 313 32.75 -8.73 1.16
N ILE A 314 32.59 -8.22 2.38
CA ILE A 314 31.28 -7.82 2.90
C ILE A 314 30.80 -6.66 2.03
N GLU A 315 29.65 -6.82 1.42
CA GLU A 315 29.04 -5.74 0.66
C GLU A 315 28.73 -4.58 1.62
N LYS A 316 29.13 -3.38 1.21
CA LYS A 316 28.69 -2.16 1.90
C LYS A 316 27.17 -2.22 1.97
N VAL A 317 26.61 -1.97 3.16
CA VAL A 317 25.15 -1.72 3.24
C VAL A 317 24.88 -0.60 2.25
N THR A 318 24.42 -0.96 1.07
CA THR A 318 23.88 0.01 0.13
C THR A 318 22.58 0.44 0.80
N GLU A 319 22.60 1.60 1.44
CA GLU A 319 21.34 2.25 1.75
C GLU A 319 20.58 2.26 0.42
N ALA A 320 19.47 1.54 0.36
CA ALA A 320 18.54 1.68 -0.75
C ALA A 320 18.41 3.20 -0.93
N ARG A 321 18.65 3.70 -2.15
CA ARG A 321 18.61 5.14 -2.40
C ARG A 321 17.34 5.67 -1.77
N ARG A 322 17.46 6.35 -0.64
CA ARG A 322 16.33 6.99 0.03
C ARG A 322 16.10 8.32 -0.63
N MET A 323 14.84 8.65 -0.81
CA MET A 323 14.43 10.01 -1.13
C MET A 323 15.00 10.93 -0.05
N THR A 324 15.53 12.09 -0.41
CA THR A 324 16.01 13.07 0.57
C THR A 324 15.14 14.31 0.46
N LEU A 325 14.38 14.57 1.50
CA LEU A 325 13.55 15.76 1.66
C LEU A 325 14.29 16.76 2.59
N ASP A 326 14.19 18.03 2.27
CA ASP A 326 14.72 19.13 3.08
C ASP A 326 13.73 20.29 2.97
N MET A 327 12.79 20.34 3.90
CA MET A 327 11.76 21.37 3.98
C MET A 327 12.00 22.24 5.20
N ALA A 328 12.83 23.28 5.05
CA ALA A 328 13.00 24.28 6.09
C ALA A 328 11.80 25.22 6.10
N GLY A 329 10.95 25.13 7.10
CA GLY A 329 9.89 26.09 7.37
C GLY A 329 10.47 27.41 7.90
N TRP A 330 9.63 28.46 7.96
CA TRP A 330 9.99 29.73 8.56
C TRP A 330 8.80 30.28 9.34
N ARG A 331 9.07 31.14 10.34
CA ARG A 331 8.04 31.69 11.21
C ARG A 331 7.14 32.67 10.45
N GLY A 332 5.82 32.40 10.46
CA GLY A 332 4.79 33.24 9.88
C GLY A 332 3.89 33.91 10.91
N SER A 333 2.62 34.08 10.56
CA SER A 333 1.58 34.60 11.45
C SER A 333 1.34 33.66 12.62
N ASN A 334 1.04 34.20 13.82
CA ASN A 334 0.73 33.37 14.99
C ASN A 334 -0.56 32.55 14.77
N LYS A 335 -1.65 33.18 14.30
CA LYS A 335 -2.83 32.49 13.77
C LYS A 335 -2.59 32.23 12.28
N VAL A 336 -2.52 30.98 11.90
CA VAL A 336 -2.22 30.57 10.52
C VAL A 336 -3.50 30.38 9.72
N ILE A 337 -4.49 29.71 10.32
CA ILE A 337 -5.85 29.53 9.76
C ILE A 337 -6.87 29.81 10.86
N GLU A 338 -7.94 30.53 10.52
CA GLU A 338 -9.09 30.76 11.39
C GLU A 338 -10.38 30.55 10.59
N LEU A 339 -11.19 29.59 11.00
CA LEU A 339 -12.52 29.31 10.48
C LEU A 339 -13.56 29.89 11.44
N GLU A 340 -14.44 30.72 10.96
CA GLU A 340 -15.54 31.31 11.74
C GLU A 340 -16.87 30.95 11.08
N LYS A 341 -17.66 30.07 11.69
CA LYS A 341 -19.00 29.63 11.26
C LYS A 341 -19.05 29.22 9.77
N VAL A 342 -18.00 28.53 9.30
CA VAL A 342 -17.86 28.15 7.89
C VAL A 342 -18.94 27.15 7.51
N ARG A 343 -19.59 27.39 6.38
CA ARG A 343 -20.62 26.54 5.80
C ARG A 343 -20.38 26.31 4.32
N LYS A 344 -20.63 25.07 3.89
CA LYS A 344 -20.61 24.69 2.48
C LYS A 344 -21.88 23.96 2.10
N THR A 345 -22.59 24.51 1.11
CA THR A 345 -23.74 23.90 0.46
C THR A 345 -23.48 23.86 -1.04
N PHE A 346 -23.69 22.74 -1.69
CA PHE A 346 -23.58 22.62 -3.13
C PHE A 346 -24.81 23.15 -3.86
N ALA A 347 -24.70 23.37 -5.18
CA ALA A 347 -25.78 23.88 -6.01
C ALA A 347 -27.06 23.00 -6.01
N ASN A 348 -26.92 21.71 -5.72
CA ASN A 348 -28.03 20.76 -5.56
C ASN A 348 -28.74 20.86 -4.20
N GLY A 349 -28.40 21.83 -3.34
CA GLY A 349 -28.97 22.04 -2.02
C GLY A 349 -28.39 21.15 -0.91
N ARG A 350 -27.47 20.26 -1.21
CA ARG A 350 -26.82 19.40 -0.20
C ARG A 350 -25.83 20.20 0.62
N THR A 351 -26.06 20.33 1.91
CA THR A 351 -25.10 20.92 2.87
C THR A 351 -24.14 19.81 3.32
N ILE A 352 -22.84 20.09 3.19
CA ILE A 352 -21.76 19.17 3.59
C ILE A 352 -21.38 19.41 5.05
N PHE A 353 -21.20 20.68 5.41
CA PHE A 353 -20.93 21.10 6.79
C PHE A 353 -21.48 22.49 7.05
N SER A 354 -21.76 22.77 8.34
CA SER A 354 -22.27 24.05 8.82
C SER A 354 -21.62 24.39 10.15
N ASP A 355 -21.46 25.70 10.37
CA ASP A 355 -20.95 26.27 11.63
C ASP A 355 -19.58 25.72 12.06
N LEU A 356 -18.68 25.43 11.10
CA LEU A 356 -17.34 24.98 11.42
C LEU A 356 -16.54 26.14 12.02
N ASN A 357 -15.94 25.88 13.17
CA ASN A 357 -15.01 26.78 13.85
C ASN A 357 -13.72 26.01 14.13
N LEU A 358 -12.58 26.58 13.75
CA LEU A 358 -11.27 25.98 13.96
C LEU A 358 -10.20 27.07 13.93
N ILE A 359 -9.20 26.96 14.80
CA ILE A 359 -8.02 27.81 14.76
C ILE A 359 -6.79 26.93 14.70
N LEU A 360 -5.92 27.20 13.72
CA LEU A 360 -4.59 26.61 13.64
C LEU A 360 -3.56 27.67 13.99
N TRP A 361 -2.70 27.33 14.96
CA TRP A 361 -1.62 28.19 15.39
C TRP A 361 -0.31 27.85 14.67
N HIS A 362 0.62 28.77 14.67
CA HIS A 362 1.94 28.55 14.09
C HIS A 362 2.66 27.41 14.80
N GLY A 363 3.22 26.50 14.01
CA GLY A 363 3.96 25.34 14.49
C GLY A 363 3.10 24.14 14.89
N GLU A 364 1.75 24.25 14.87
CA GLU A 364 0.88 23.09 15.13
C GLU A 364 0.89 22.10 13.97
N ARG A 365 0.78 20.82 14.32
CA ARG A 365 0.59 19.71 13.38
C ARG A 365 -0.75 19.06 13.65
N VAL A 366 -1.70 19.29 12.74
CA VAL A 366 -3.10 18.89 12.92
C VAL A 366 -3.49 17.83 11.90
N GLY A 367 -4.00 16.70 12.39
CA GLY A 367 -4.58 15.62 11.58
C GLY A 367 -6.09 15.82 11.42
N LEU A 368 -6.58 15.96 10.19
CA LEU A 368 -8.01 16.00 9.90
C LEU A 368 -8.51 14.62 9.53
N VAL A 369 -9.28 13.99 10.42
CA VAL A 369 -9.82 12.64 10.27
C VAL A 369 -11.34 12.65 10.10
N GLY A 370 -11.91 11.51 9.74
CA GLY A 370 -13.36 11.31 9.58
C GLY A 370 -13.69 10.33 8.45
N PRO A 371 -14.94 9.86 8.35
CA PRO A 371 -15.35 8.90 7.34
C PRO A 371 -15.20 9.46 5.91
N ASN A 372 -15.16 8.54 4.93
CA ASN A 372 -15.17 8.94 3.53
C ASN A 372 -16.49 9.67 3.21
N GLY A 373 -16.40 10.74 2.41
CA GLY A 373 -17.55 11.58 2.08
C GLY A 373 -17.97 12.59 3.16
N ALA A 374 -17.28 12.66 4.31
CA ALA A 374 -17.55 13.66 5.35
C ALA A 374 -17.26 15.11 4.90
N GLY A 375 -16.49 15.29 3.82
CA GLY A 375 -16.16 16.60 3.28
C GLY A 375 -14.76 17.11 3.63
N LYS A 376 -13.83 16.22 4.05
CA LYS A 376 -12.45 16.59 4.40
C LYS A 376 -11.72 17.31 3.26
N SER A 377 -11.62 16.71 2.08
CA SER A 377 -10.99 17.34 0.91
C SER A 377 -11.76 18.56 0.41
N VAL A 378 -13.09 18.60 0.61
CA VAL A 378 -13.88 19.81 0.32
C VAL A 378 -13.45 20.95 1.25
N LEU A 379 -13.23 20.68 2.55
CA LEU A 379 -12.75 21.69 3.49
C LEU A 379 -11.36 22.18 3.10
N LEU A 380 -10.41 21.28 2.73
CA LEU A 380 -9.09 21.71 2.25
C LEU A 380 -9.18 22.58 1.00
N LYS A 381 -10.04 22.26 0.04
CA LYS A 381 -10.26 23.09 -1.17
C LYS A 381 -10.83 24.48 -0.80
N GLN A 382 -11.67 24.59 0.25
CA GLN A 382 -12.14 25.89 0.74
C GLN A 382 -11.01 26.70 1.42
N LEU A 383 -10.03 26.05 2.07
CA LEU A 383 -8.86 26.74 2.62
C LEU A 383 -7.96 27.32 1.51
N LEU A 384 -7.87 26.63 0.39
CA LEU A 384 -7.09 27.09 -0.78
C LEU A 384 -7.81 28.21 -1.56
N GLN A 385 -9.15 28.19 -1.56
CA GLN A 385 -10.03 29.11 -2.28
C GLN A 385 -11.15 29.56 -1.35
N PRO A 386 -10.87 30.50 -0.42
CA PRO A 386 -11.83 30.96 0.59
C PRO A 386 -13.13 31.55 0.03
N GLU A 387 -13.10 32.03 -1.20
CA GLU A 387 -14.27 32.57 -1.92
C GLU A 387 -15.32 31.50 -2.26
N LEU A 388 -14.98 30.23 -2.24
CA LEU A 388 -15.90 29.13 -2.58
C LEU A 388 -16.81 28.68 -1.43
N ILE A 389 -16.73 29.30 -0.23
CA ILE A 389 -17.63 28.99 0.88
C ILE A 389 -19.05 29.50 0.62
N SER A 390 -20.04 28.86 1.25
CA SER A 390 -21.44 29.28 1.16
C SER A 390 -21.87 30.22 2.31
N GLY A 391 -21.04 30.37 3.35
CA GLY A 391 -21.26 31.24 4.50
C GLY A 391 -20.16 31.12 5.54
N GLY A 392 -20.09 32.08 6.44
CA GLY A 392 -19.02 32.23 7.41
C GLY A 392 -17.80 32.95 6.84
N GLN A 393 -16.62 32.77 7.46
CA GLN A 393 -15.38 33.40 7.03
C GLN A 393 -14.20 32.45 7.24
N ILE A 394 -13.27 32.48 6.28
CA ILE A 394 -11.95 31.83 6.37
C ILE A 394 -10.90 32.92 6.34
N LYS A 395 -10.05 32.97 7.37
CA LYS A 395 -8.92 33.89 7.46
C LYS A 395 -7.63 33.10 7.42
N ILE A 396 -6.76 33.46 6.50
CA ILE A 396 -5.40 32.90 6.40
C ILE A 396 -4.42 33.99 6.82
N GLY A 397 -3.48 33.64 7.67
CA GLY A 397 -2.47 34.60 8.14
C GLY A 397 -1.74 35.25 6.98
N PRO A 398 -1.54 36.58 6.95
CA PRO A 398 -1.04 37.31 5.79
C PRO A 398 0.39 36.91 5.38
N SER A 399 1.17 36.34 6.28
CA SER A 399 2.52 35.82 6.01
C SER A 399 2.54 34.31 5.78
N SER A 400 1.37 33.65 5.63
CA SER A 400 1.31 32.21 5.36
C SER A 400 1.54 31.94 3.88
N LYS A 401 2.55 31.13 3.59
CA LYS A 401 2.82 30.60 2.24
C LYS A 401 2.39 29.14 2.22
N ILE A 402 1.30 28.86 1.54
CA ILE A 402 0.70 27.53 1.48
C ILE A 402 1.47 26.67 0.48
N GLY A 403 1.85 25.47 0.91
CA GLY A 403 2.24 24.37 0.06
C GLY A 403 1.16 23.30 0.08
N TYR A 404 0.59 22.97 -1.07
CA TYR A 404 -0.50 22.01 -1.18
C TYR A 404 -0.08 20.72 -1.87
N TYR A 405 -0.28 19.61 -1.18
CA TYR A 405 -0.15 18.27 -1.74
C TYR A 405 -1.54 17.69 -2.01
N ALA A 406 -1.89 17.52 -3.29
CA ALA A 406 -3.21 17.07 -3.72
C ALA A 406 -3.29 15.55 -3.83
N GLN A 407 -4.42 14.96 -3.44
CA GLN A 407 -4.66 13.52 -3.42
C GLN A 407 -4.51 12.84 -4.81
N GLU A 408 -5.08 13.42 -5.87
CA GLU A 408 -5.10 12.85 -7.22
C GLU A 408 -4.06 13.48 -8.16
N HIS A 409 -3.00 14.11 -7.60
CA HIS A 409 -1.99 14.82 -8.38
C HIS A 409 -2.57 15.89 -9.32
N GLU A 410 -3.74 16.47 -8.97
CA GLU A 410 -4.45 17.53 -9.73
C GLU A 410 -3.56 18.75 -10.07
N THR A 411 -2.46 18.92 -9.31
CA THR A 411 -1.49 20.02 -9.51
C THR A 411 -0.43 19.71 -10.56
N LEU A 412 -0.41 18.51 -11.12
CA LEU A 412 0.54 18.09 -12.15
C LEU A 412 -0.08 18.17 -13.54
N ASP A 413 0.65 18.77 -14.47
CA ASP A 413 0.31 18.78 -15.90
C ASP A 413 0.92 17.54 -16.57
N TYR A 414 0.09 16.61 -16.98
CA TYR A 414 0.49 15.29 -17.48
C TYR A 414 1.24 15.33 -18.82
N ASP A 415 1.10 16.42 -19.59
CA ASP A 415 1.77 16.60 -20.89
C ASP A 415 3.19 17.14 -20.75
N GLN A 416 3.52 17.72 -19.58
CA GLN A 416 4.86 18.23 -19.29
C GLN A 416 5.85 17.12 -18.98
N THR A 417 7.14 17.35 -19.26
CA THR A 417 8.20 16.46 -18.79
C THR A 417 8.48 16.70 -17.31
N VAL A 418 8.97 15.65 -16.64
CA VAL A 418 9.31 15.69 -15.20
C VAL A 418 10.28 16.83 -14.88
N ILE A 419 11.32 17.02 -15.70
CA ILE A 419 12.29 18.10 -15.49
C ILE A 419 11.70 19.49 -15.75
N ALA A 420 10.77 19.62 -16.70
CA ALA A 420 10.10 20.88 -16.98
C ALA A 420 9.23 21.30 -15.79
N ALA A 421 8.51 20.39 -15.16
CA ALA A 421 7.70 20.66 -13.98
C ALA A 421 8.50 21.25 -12.83
N ILE A 422 9.71 20.73 -12.57
CA ILE A 422 10.62 21.28 -11.54
C ILE A 422 11.08 22.69 -11.89
N ARG A 423 11.48 22.93 -13.15
CA ARG A 423 11.97 24.23 -13.59
C ARG A 423 10.89 25.32 -13.66
N LEU A 424 9.63 24.93 -13.85
CA LEU A 424 8.48 25.84 -13.78
C LEU A 424 8.11 26.22 -12.35
N THR A 425 8.32 25.30 -11.38
CA THR A 425 8.05 25.58 -9.98
C THR A 425 9.04 26.59 -9.37
N ALA A 426 10.31 26.53 -9.78
CA ALA A 426 11.34 27.47 -9.34
C ALA A 426 12.35 27.74 -10.47
N PRO A 427 12.92 28.98 -10.56
CA PRO A 427 13.90 29.34 -11.57
C PRO A 427 15.27 28.70 -11.26
N VAL A 428 15.36 27.39 -11.46
CA VAL A 428 16.59 26.60 -11.26
C VAL A 428 17.24 26.21 -12.58
N SER A 429 18.59 26.06 -12.58
CA SER A 429 19.29 25.53 -13.74
C SER A 429 18.91 24.08 -14.01
N ARG A 430 19.19 23.58 -15.23
CA ARG A 430 18.93 22.17 -15.56
C ARG A 430 19.71 21.22 -14.66
N GLU A 431 20.97 21.54 -14.37
CA GLU A 431 21.84 20.75 -13.50
C GLU A 431 21.28 20.66 -12.07
N THR A 432 20.75 21.77 -11.56
CA THR A 432 20.10 21.82 -10.24
C THR A 432 18.80 21.00 -10.25
N ALA A 433 17.98 21.12 -11.29
CA ALA A 433 16.76 20.32 -11.43
C ALA A 433 17.06 18.82 -11.49
N VAL A 434 18.09 18.42 -12.24
CA VAL A 434 18.57 17.03 -12.29
C VAL A 434 19.03 16.56 -10.90
N ALA A 435 19.83 17.37 -10.19
CA ALA A 435 20.28 17.01 -8.84
C ALA A 435 19.12 16.83 -7.86
N ILE A 436 18.10 17.69 -7.92
CA ILE A 436 16.89 17.56 -7.11
C ILE A 436 16.15 16.27 -7.46
N LEU A 437 15.89 16.03 -8.74
CA LEU A 437 15.16 14.83 -9.18
C LEU A 437 15.89 13.53 -8.80
N HIS A 438 17.23 13.52 -8.83
CA HIS A 438 18.01 12.39 -8.32
C HIS A 438 17.82 12.12 -6.83
N ARG A 439 17.66 13.18 -6.01
CA ARG A 439 17.33 13.04 -4.59
C ARG A 439 15.95 12.41 -4.38
N PHE A 440 15.04 12.57 -5.35
CA PHE A 440 13.71 11.96 -5.39
C PHE A 440 13.65 10.65 -6.19
N LEU A 441 14.81 10.02 -6.42
CA LEU A 441 14.96 8.70 -7.05
C LEU A 441 14.54 8.62 -8.52
N PHE A 442 14.52 9.74 -9.25
CA PHE A 442 14.31 9.72 -10.69
C PHE A 442 15.59 9.37 -11.44
N THR A 443 15.48 8.53 -12.47
CA THR A 443 16.55 8.25 -13.42
C THR A 443 16.59 9.33 -14.52
N TYR A 444 17.70 9.45 -15.24
CA TYR A 444 17.81 10.42 -16.35
C TYR A 444 16.72 10.20 -17.41
N ASP A 445 16.43 8.94 -17.76
CA ASP A 445 15.41 8.62 -18.75
C ASP A 445 14.01 9.07 -18.29
N GLN A 446 13.69 8.89 -17.01
CA GLN A 446 12.42 9.34 -16.44
C GLN A 446 12.27 10.86 -16.40
N MET A 447 13.37 11.60 -16.26
CA MET A 447 13.32 13.07 -16.20
C MET A 447 12.86 13.72 -17.51
N GLU A 448 13.13 13.08 -18.64
CA GLU A 448 12.73 13.56 -19.97
C GLU A 448 11.37 13.00 -20.42
N GLN A 449 10.77 12.09 -19.65
CA GLN A 449 9.46 11.52 -19.97
C GLN A 449 8.32 12.45 -19.57
N PRO A 450 7.15 12.37 -20.23
CA PRO A 450 5.93 13.03 -19.79
C PRO A 450 5.48 12.51 -18.42
N ILE A 451 4.95 13.39 -17.59
CA ILE A 451 4.42 13.05 -16.26
C ILE A 451 3.31 11.99 -16.37
N GLY A 452 2.55 11.99 -17.46
CA GLY A 452 1.52 11.00 -17.75
C GLY A 452 2.01 9.56 -17.79
N SER A 453 3.29 9.31 -18.13
CA SER A 453 3.89 7.97 -18.17
C SER A 453 4.37 7.45 -16.80
N LEU A 454 4.40 8.31 -15.79
CA LEU A 454 4.85 7.96 -14.45
C LEU A 454 3.83 7.10 -13.70
N SER A 455 4.32 6.19 -12.86
CA SER A 455 3.50 5.49 -11.86
C SER A 455 2.96 6.45 -10.78
N GLY A 456 1.93 6.04 -10.05
CA GLY A 456 1.37 6.83 -8.94
C GLY A 456 2.43 7.24 -7.91
N GLY A 457 3.30 6.32 -7.50
CA GLY A 457 4.39 6.61 -6.55
C GLY A 457 5.44 7.58 -7.10
N GLU A 458 5.75 7.53 -8.39
CA GLU A 458 6.65 8.50 -9.03
C GLU A 458 6.02 9.88 -9.09
N ARG A 459 4.73 9.99 -9.40
CA ARG A 459 3.99 11.26 -9.34
C ARG A 459 3.98 11.84 -7.95
N SER A 460 3.75 11.02 -6.92
CA SER A 460 3.83 11.43 -5.50
C SER A 460 5.19 12.02 -5.16
N ARG A 461 6.30 11.35 -5.55
CA ARG A 461 7.66 11.86 -5.34
C ARG A 461 7.93 13.16 -6.08
N LEU A 462 7.42 13.31 -7.31
CA LEU A 462 7.53 14.57 -8.07
C LEU A 462 6.79 15.72 -7.40
N GLN A 463 5.61 15.45 -6.88
CA GLN A 463 4.81 16.45 -6.15
C GLN A 463 5.51 16.91 -4.87
N LEU A 464 6.13 15.98 -4.12
CA LEU A 464 6.96 16.32 -2.95
C LEU A 464 8.21 17.13 -3.34
N ALA A 465 8.85 16.81 -4.48
CA ALA A 465 10.00 17.57 -4.98
C ALA A 465 9.63 19.02 -5.31
N ARG A 466 8.46 19.24 -5.93
CA ARG A 466 7.94 20.58 -6.20
C ARG A 466 7.64 21.33 -4.91
N LEU A 467 6.96 20.68 -3.97
CA LEU A 467 6.60 21.26 -2.68
C LEU A 467 7.84 21.73 -1.89
N MET A 468 8.92 20.95 -1.90
CA MET A 468 10.20 21.35 -1.30
C MET A 468 10.77 22.64 -1.91
N LEU A 469 10.63 22.80 -3.24
CA LEU A 469 11.13 24.00 -3.94
C LEU A 469 10.33 25.26 -3.63
N GLU A 470 9.05 25.12 -3.34
CA GLU A 470 8.15 26.22 -3.02
C GLU A 470 8.48 26.86 -1.66
N ARG A 471 9.18 26.14 -0.76
CA ARG A 471 9.52 26.59 0.60
C ARG A 471 8.31 27.17 1.35
N PRO A 472 7.27 26.40 1.58
CA PRO A 472 6.09 26.83 2.32
C PRO A 472 6.38 26.97 3.82
N ASN A 473 5.52 27.69 4.55
CA ASN A 473 5.47 27.68 6.03
C ASN A 473 4.13 27.18 6.57
N LEU A 474 3.19 26.86 5.67
CA LEU A 474 1.95 26.14 5.94
C LEU A 474 1.83 25.00 4.92
N LEU A 475 1.86 23.77 5.39
CA LEU A 475 1.64 22.57 4.58
C LEU A 475 0.20 22.10 4.73
N ILE A 476 -0.48 21.93 3.61
CA ILE A 476 -1.79 21.28 3.51
C ILE A 476 -1.60 20.01 2.69
N LEU A 477 -1.75 18.84 3.35
CA LEU A 477 -1.46 17.54 2.75
C LEU A 477 -2.75 16.70 2.70
N ASP A 478 -3.18 16.31 1.50
CA ASP A 478 -4.36 15.46 1.29
C ASP A 478 -3.90 14.05 0.90
N GLU A 479 -3.96 13.12 1.85
CA GLU A 479 -3.54 11.72 1.74
C GLU A 479 -2.10 11.55 1.18
N PRO A 480 -1.07 12.16 1.81
CA PRO A 480 0.29 12.17 1.26
C PRO A 480 1.00 10.81 1.31
N THR A 481 0.49 9.86 2.08
CA THR A 481 1.02 8.49 2.19
C THR A 481 0.54 7.57 1.09
N ASN A 482 -0.53 7.93 0.37
CA ASN A 482 -1.06 7.12 -0.72
C ASN A 482 -0.03 6.98 -1.86
N ASN A 483 0.09 5.77 -2.41
CA ASN A 483 1.00 5.41 -3.48
C ASN A 483 2.51 5.51 -3.14
N LEU A 484 2.88 5.90 -1.91
CA LEU A 484 4.26 5.85 -1.44
C LEU A 484 4.57 4.47 -0.85
N ASP A 485 5.79 3.99 -1.06
CA ASP A 485 6.29 2.82 -0.32
C ASP A 485 6.68 3.22 1.12
N ILE A 486 6.78 2.23 1.98
CA ILE A 486 7.07 2.44 3.41
C ILE A 486 8.34 3.27 3.62
N THR A 487 9.37 3.04 2.81
CA THR A 487 10.63 3.81 2.91
C THR A 487 10.44 5.30 2.58
N SER A 488 9.61 5.60 1.57
CA SER A 488 9.28 6.99 1.21
C SER A 488 8.39 7.65 2.27
N ILE A 489 7.48 6.89 2.89
CA ILE A 489 6.65 7.37 4.01
C ILE A 489 7.53 7.71 5.21
N GLU A 490 8.50 6.85 5.58
CA GLU A 490 9.46 7.10 6.66
C GLU A 490 10.24 8.41 6.45
N VAL A 491 10.71 8.67 5.22
CA VAL A 491 11.40 9.93 4.89
C VAL A 491 10.49 11.14 4.99
N LEU A 492 9.23 11.00 4.58
CA LEU A 492 8.23 12.07 4.73
C LEU A 492 7.96 12.38 6.20
N GLU A 493 7.81 11.35 7.05
CA GLU A 493 7.64 11.48 8.49
C GLU A 493 8.82 12.24 9.12
N GLU A 494 10.06 11.77 8.89
CA GLU A 494 11.28 12.42 9.39
C GLU A 494 11.35 13.90 8.97
N THR A 495 11.00 14.20 7.72
CA THR A 495 11.00 15.57 7.21
C THR A 495 9.95 16.45 7.89
N LEU A 496 8.74 15.90 8.12
CA LEU A 496 7.67 16.65 8.78
C LEU A 496 7.94 16.84 10.28
N GLU A 497 8.64 15.93 10.94
CA GLU A 497 9.11 16.11 12.32
C GLU A 497 10.09 17.30 12.45
N GLU A 498 10.95 17.51 11.45
CA GLU A 498 11.91 18.61 11.42
C GLU A 498 11.33 19.93 10.90
N PHE A 499 10.16 19.89 10.27
CA PHE A 499 9.53 21.05 9.66
C PHE A 499 9.07 22.07 10.70
N VAL A 500 9.58 23.31 10.62
CA VAL A 500 9.31 24.40 11.60
C VAL A 500 7.95 25.08 11.38
N GLY A 501 7.29 24.85 10.22
CA GLY A 501 6.00 25.46 9.89
C GLY A 501 4.80 24.72 10.48
N THR A 502 3.61 25.12 10.06
CA THR A 502 2.33 24.51 10.43
C THR A 502 1.95 23.43 9.43
N VAL A 503 1.41 22.32 9.90
CA VAL A 503 0.95 21.21 9.07
C VAL A 503 -0.52 20.92 9.32
N LEU A 504 -1.30 20.86 8.26
CA LEU A 504 -2.67 20.31 8.26
C LEU A 504 -2.68 19.11 7.30
N VAL A 505 -2.94 17.93 7.82
CA VAL A 505 -2.89 16.70 7.03
C VAL A 505 -4.17 15.89 7.14
N ILE A 506 -4.67 15.42 6.00
CA ILE A 506 -5.65 14.33 5.94
C ILE A 506 -4.84 13.06 5.68
N SER A 507 -5.00 12.05 6.52
CA SER A 507 -4.44 10.72 6.27
C SER A 507 -5.30 9.63 6.89
N HIS A 508 -5.28 8.46 6.25
CA HIS A 508 -5.80 7.21 6.76
C HIS A 508 -4.68 6.26 7.22
N ASP A 509 -3.44 6.73 7.25
CA ASP A 509 -2.30 6.03 7.82
C ASP A 509 -2.16 6.39 9.32
N ARG A 510 -2.50 5.43 10.16
CA ARG A 510 -2.50 5.60 11.63
C ARG A 510 -1.09 5.81 12.19
N TYR A 511 -0.10 5.09 11.69
CA TYR A 511 1.29 5.23 12.07
C TYR A 511 1.83 6.63 11.75
N PHE A 512 1.52 7.10 10.55
CA PHE A 512 1.89 8.44 10.11
C PHE A 512 1.25 9.52 10.99
N LEU A 513 -0.06 9.39 11.29
CA LEU A 513 -0.73 10.34 12.17
C LEU A 513 -0.14 10.35 13.57
N ASP A 514 0.09 9.17 14.19
CA ASP A 514 0.69 9.11 15.54
C ASP A 514 2.08 9.74 15.60
N LYS A 515 2.85 9.68 14.51
CA LYS A 515 4.20 10.21 14.47
C LYS A 515 4.26 11.71 14.15
N VAL A 516 3.35 12.19 13.31
CA VAL A 516 3.45 13.54 12.74
C VAL A 516 2.56 14.57 13.44
N VAL A 517 1.39 14.17 14.01
CA VAL A 517 0.41 15.13 14.49
C VAL A 517 0.40 15.26 16.02
N ASP A 518 0.17 16.51 16.49
CA ASP A 518 0.06 16.85 17.90
C ASP A 518 -1.41 17.00 18.35
N ARG A 519 -2.33 17.10 17.39
CA ARG A 519 -3.78 17.28 17.61
C ARG A 519 -4.56 16.67 16.46
N VAL A 520 -5.63 15.95 16.79
CA VAL A 520 -6.57 15.38 15.83
C VAL A 520 -7.85 16.19 15.80
N VAL A 521 -8.36 16.49 14.61
CA VAL A 521 -9.65 17.15 14.38
C VAL A 521 -10.52 16.18 13.58
N GLU A 522 -11.63 15.74 14.16
CA GLU A 522 -12.58 14.86 13.47
C GLU A 522 -13.67 15.67 12.79
N LEU A 523 -13.86 15.46 11.48
CA LEU A 523 -15.02 15.95 10.74
C LEU A 523 -16.04 14.82 10.60
N ARG A 524 -17.14 14.93 11.34
CA ARG A 524 -18.24 13.96 11.33
C ARG A 524 -19.59 14.67 11.35
N ASP A 525 -20.52 14.23 10.51
CA ASP A 525 -21.89 14.76 10.41
C ASP A 525 -21.93 16.29 10.24
N GLY A 526 -20.97 16.84 9.48
CA GLY A 526 -20.86 18.26 9.20
C GLY A 526 -20.39 19.12 10.37
N ARG A 527 -19.81 18.55 11.42
CA ARG A 527 -19.24 19.21 12.60
C ARG A 527 -17.79 18.82 12.83
N LEU A 528 -17.05 19.69 13.53
CA LEU A 528 -15.69 19.43 13.99
C LEU A 528 -15.68 19.11 15.49
N ALA A 529 -14.89 18.09 15.85
CA ALA A 529 -14.50 17.77 17.22
C ALA A 529 -12.97 17.75 17.31
N GLU A 530 -12.40 18.29 18.37
CA GLU A 530 -10.94 18.43 18.54
C GLU A 530 -10.47 17.54 19.68
N PHE A 531 -9.35 16.85 19.46
CA PHE A 531 -8.74 15.91 20.39
C PHE A 531 -7.24 16.23 20.49
N ALA A 532 -6.72 16.27 21.71
CA ALA A 532 -5.29 16.48 21.93
C ALA A 532 -4.52 15.16 21.74
N GLY A 533 -3.30 15.25 21.21
CA GLY A 533 -2.45 14.09 20.97
C GLY A 533 -2.56 13.48 19.58
N GLY A 534 -1.95 12.31 19.41
CA GLY A 534 -1.93 11.55 18.16
C GLY A 534 -3.22 10.77 17.88
N TYR A 535 -3.16 9.91 16.86
CA TYR A 535 -4.32 9.10 16.48
C TYR A 535 -4.69 8.05 17.54
N THR A 536 -3.70 7.48 18.23
CA THR A 536 -3.92 6.53 19.33
C THR A 536 -4.64 7.18 20.51
N ASP A 537 -4.29 8.42 20.86
CA ASP A 537 -4.96 9.19 21.92
C ASP A 537 -6.42 9.48 21.54
N TYR A 538 -6.64 9.92 20.29
CA TYR A 538 -7.99 10.12 19.75
C TYR A 538 -8.84 8.85 19.85
N LEU A 539 -8.29 7.66 19.53
CA LEU A 539 -9.02 6.39 19.65
C LEU A 539 -9.40 6.07 21.10
N ALA A 540 -8.51 6.32 22.03
CA ALA A 540 -8.77 6.10 23.45
C ALA A 540 -9.93 6.97 23.96
N GLU A 541 -10.05 8.23 23.48
CA GLU A 541 -11.11 9.13 23.88
C GLU A 541 -12.48 8.78 23.27
N ILE A 542 -12.55 8.31 22.03
CA ILE A 542 -13.83 7.95 21.38
C ILE A 542 -14.32 6.53 21.74
N GLY A 543 -13.58 5.80 22.60
CA GLY A 543 -14.00 4.51 23.11
C GLY A 543 -13.59 3.31 22.25
N GLY A 544 -12.50 3.43 21.49
CA GLY A 544 -11.74 2.36 20.85
C GLY A 544 -12.46 1.57 19.76
#